data_a75e98403c11c3c2bef834f9aa79de5e
#
_entry.id   a75e98403c11c3c2bef834f9aa79de5e
#
_cell.length_a   1.000
_cell.length_b   1.000
_cell.length_c   1.000
_cell.angle_alpha   90.00
_cell.angle_beta   90.00
_cell.angle_gamma   90.00
#
_symmetry.space_group_name_H-M   'P 1'
#
loop_
_entity.id
_entity.type
_entity.pdbx_description
1 polymer ?
#
loop_
_entity_poly.entity_id
_entity_poly.type
_entity_poly.pdbx_seq_one_letter_code
_entity_poly.pdbx_strand_id
1 'polypeptide(L)'
;YSSAASDVYKRQLYASVKNDGKSMGLLIEKYIGKLGRKLFLAFCWLFTLIVIAAFADMVAGTFNAYTVDTNGVIRLADAAKTNGAAGTISLLFIVFAMIFGLIHKHFQLTGWKETVVGLVCTVAALAIGMAMPITLGKDGWTYITFIYIFFAAVLPMWLLKQPRDAMTTYMFIGMIAGAVVGLLVAHPSMNLPVFTGFHNEQLGNCLLYTSPS
;
A
#
# COMPACT_ATOMS: atom_id res chain seq x y z
N TYR A 1 -10.28 -6.83 -19.35
CA TYR A 1 -10.71 -5.94 -18.23
C TYR A 1 -9.96 -4.60 -18.22
N SER A 2 -8.65 -4.57 -18.53
CA SER A 2 -7.86 -3.33 -18.49
C SER A 2 -8.30 -2.30 -19.55
N SER A 3 -8.73 -2.73 -20.74
CA SER A 3 -9.17 -1.82 -21.80
C SER A 3 -10.49 -1.11 -21.45
N ALA A 4 -11.47 -1.83 -20.89
CA ALA A 4 -12.74 -1.25 -20.47
C ALA A 4 -12.54 -0.22 -19.34
N ALA A 5 -11.69 -0.50 -18.36
CA ALA A 5 -11.35 0.45 -17.31
C ALA A 5 -10.62 1.69 -17.85
N SER A 6 -9.72 1.50 -18.82
CA SER A 6 -9.03 2.59 -19.52
C SER A 6 -9.99 3.49 -20.28
N ASP A 7 -10.99 2.92 -20.95
CA ASP A 7 -11.99 3.67 -21.72
C ASP A 7 -12.93 4.46 -20.79
N VAL A 8 -13.34 3.88 -19.68
CA VAL A 8 -14.12 4.59 -18.63
C VAL A 8 -13.31 5.77 -18.09
N TYR A 9 -12.05 5.57 -17.77
CA TYR A 9 -11.17 6.63 -17.27
C TYR A 9 -11.00 7.76 -18.29
N LYS A 10 -10.75 7.44 -19.57
CA LYS A 10 -10.62 8.42 -20.65
C LYS A 10 -11.88 9.24 -20.81
N ARG A 11 -13.06 8.60 -20.80
CA ARG A 11 -14.36 9.28 -20.90
C ARG A 11 -14.62 10.20 -19.70
N GLN A 12 -14.26 9.75 -18.49
CA GLN A 12 -14.37 10.56 -17.28
C GLN A 12 -13.46 11.78 -17.34
N LEU A 13 -12.21 11.61 -17.77
CA LEU A 13 -11.24 12.67 -17.93
C LEU A 13 -11.73 13.69 -19.00
N TYR A 14 -12.19 13.20 -20.14
CA TYR A 14 -12.75 14.04 -21.20
C TYR A 14 -13.96 14.87 -20.71
N ALA A 15 -14.88 14.23 -19.97
CA ALA A 15 -16.04 14.91 -19.41
C ALA A 15 -15.63 16.00 -18.40
N SER A 16 -14.62 15.73 -17.58
CA SER A 16 -14.07 16.71 -16.63
C SER A 16 -13.41 17.90 -17.36
N VAL A 17 -12.53 17.64 -18.32
CA VAL A 17 -11.85 18.69 -19.10
C VAL A 17 -12.86 19.56 -19.86
N LYS A 18 -13.87 18.96 -20.50
CA LYS A 18 -14.94 19.68 -21.20
C LYS A 18 -15.80 20.55 -20.29
N ASN A 19 -15.78 20.31 -18.98
CA ASN A 19 -16.54 21.06 -17.98
C ASN A 19 -15.62 21.79 -16.99
N ASP A 20 -14.56 22.40 -17.45
CA ASP A 20 -13.63 23.25 -16.67
C ASP A 20 -12.93 22.53 -15.50
N GLY A 21 -12.63 21.24 -15.66
CA GLY A 21 -11.96 20.46 -14.62
C GLY A 21 -12.83 20.10 -13.42
N LYS A 22 -14.16 20.15 -13.55
CA LYS A 22 -15.08 19.83 -12.45
C LYS A 22 -15.00 18.37 -12.04
N SER A 23 -15.10 18.14 -10.73
CA SER A 23 -15.15 16.79 -10.15
C SER A 23 -16.45 16.05 -10.57
N MET A 24 -16.40 14.72 -10.52
CA MET A 24 -17.55 13.88 -10.91
C MET A 24 -18.83 14.24 -10.16
N GLY A 25 -18.75 14.56 -8.86
CA GLY A 25 -19.88 15.01 -8.06
C GLY A 25 -20.53 16.29 -8.58
N LEU A 26 -19.75 17.25 -9.07
CA LEU A 26 -20.25 18.48 -9.66
C LEU A 26 -20.82 18.28 -11.07
N LEU A 27 -20.28 17.30 -11.82
CA LEU A 27 -20.85 16.91 -13.12
C LEU A 27 -22.21 16.25 -12.94
N ILE A 28 -22.36 15.38 -11.95
CA ILE A 28 -23.64 14.76 -11.62
C ILE A 28 -24.66 15.81 -11.19
N GLU A 29 -24.26 16.81 -10.43
CA GLU A 29 -25.14 17.92 -10.07
C GLU A 29 -25.64 18.70 -11.31
N LYS A 30 -24.73 18.93 -12.27
CA LYS A 30 -25.06 19.66 -13.50
C LYS A 30 -26.05 18.91 -14.41
N TYR A 31 -25.91 17.57 -14.53
CA TYR A 31 -26.70 16.77 -15.46
C TYR A 31 -27.90 16.05 -14.84
N ILE A 32 -27.83 15.69 -13.56
CA ILE A 32 -28.84 14.90 -12.85
C ILE A 32 -29.53 15.73 -11.74
N GLY A 33 -28.84 16.74 -11.22
CA GLY A 33 -29.35 17.61 -10.18
C GLY A 33 -28.75 17.38 -8.79
N LYS A 34 -29.14 18.21 -7.83
CA LYS A 34 -28.62 18.24 -6.46
C LYS A 34 -28.82 16.93 -5.69
N LEU A 35 -29.93 16.24 -5.92
CA LEU A 35 -30.21 14.96 -5.27
C LEU A 35 -29.22 13.87 -5.75
N GLY A 36 -28.96 13.81 -7.05
CA GLY A 36 -27.99 12.89 -7.63
C GLY A 36 -26.59 13.08 -7.05
N ARG A 37 -26.14 14.33 -6.88
CA ARG A 37 -24.88 14.65 -6.22
C ARG A 37 -24.81 14.12 -4.78
N LYS A 38 -25.88 14.37 -3.97
CA LYS A 38 -25.92 13.92 -2.57
C LYS A 38 -25.85 12.40 -2.48
N LEU A 39 -26.63 11.69 -3.29
CA LEU A 39 -26.60 10.23 -3.34
C LEU A 39 -25.25 9.68 -3.77
N PHE A 40 -24.64 10.26 -4.78
CA PHE A 40 -23.31 9.87 -5.24
C PHE A 40 -22.24 10.08 -4.16
N LEU A 41 -22.25 11.23 -3.46
CA LEU A 41 -21.32 11.50 -2.38
C LEU A 41 -21.54 10.55 -1.19
N ALA A 42 -22.78 10.26 -0.83
CA ALA A 42 -23.10 9.28 0.21
C ALA A 42 -22.60 7.88 -0.17
N PHE A 43 -22.81 7.47 -1.42
CA PHE A 43 -22.27 6.20 -1.94
C PHE A 43 -20.73 6.16 -1.86
N CYS A 44 -20.05 7.19 -2.33
CA CYS A 44 -18.59 7.26 -2.26
C CYS A 44 -18.08 7.21 -0.81
N TRP A 45 -18.77 7.88 0.11
CA TRP A 45 -18.42 7.87 1.52
C TRP A 45 -18.56 6.47 2.13
N LEU A 46 -19.70 5.81 1.94
CA LEU A 46 -19.93 4.45 2.41
C LEU A 46 -18.92 3.45 1.80
N PHE A 47 -18.70 3.56 0.49
CA PHE A 47 -17.73 2.72 -0.21
C PHE A 47 -16.31 2.88 0.37
N THR A 48 -15.90 4.11 0.63
CA THR A 48 -14.59 4.40 1.24
C THR A 48 -14.47 3.78 2.64
N LEU A 49 -15.52 3.82 3.45
CA LEU A 49 -15.53 3.18 4.77
C LEU A 49 -15.34 1.65 4.67
N ILE A 50 -16.05 1.01 3.73
CA ILE A 50 -15.91 -0.44 3.50
C ILE A 50 -14.49 -0.79 3.07
N VAL A 51 -13.92 -0.01 2.16
CA VAL A 51 -12.55 -0.22 1.67
C VAL A 51 -11.53 -0.06 2.81
N ILE A 52 -11.66 0.99 3.63
CA ILE A 52 -10.77 1.20 4.78
C ILE A 52 -10.88 0.03 5.77
N ALA A 53 -12.08 -0.42 6.07
CA ALA A 53 -12.30 -1.55 6.99
C ALA A 53 -11.67 -2.84 6.44
N ALA A 54 -11.86 -3.14 5.16
CA ALA A 54 -11.28 -4.32 4.52
C ALA A 54 -9.74 -4.28 4.53
N PHE A 55 -9.14 -3.14 4.20
CA PHE A 55 -7.68 -2.99 4.26
C PHE A 55 -7.14 -3.06 5.69
N ALA A 56 -7.83 -2.48 6.67
CA ALA A 56 -7.43 -2.56 8.07
C ALA A 56 -7.44 -4.02 8.56
N ASP A 57 -8.47 -4.81 8.21
CA ASP A 57 -8.53 -6.23 8.54
C ASP A 57 -7.42 -7.04 7.87
N MET A 58 -7.13 -6.77 6.60
CA MET A 58 -6.04 -7.41 5.85
C MET A 58 -4.67 -7.11 6.47
N VAL A 59 -4.41 -5.86 6.84
CA VAL A 59 -3.16 -5.45 7.48
C VAL A 59 -3.01 -6.13 8.86
N ALA A 60 -4.05 -6.12 9.67
CA ALA A 60 -4.05 -6.78 10.97
C ALA A 60 -3.85 -8.30 10.84
N GLY A 61 -4.42 -8.93 9.81
CA GLY A 61 -4.21 -10.33 9.49
C GLY A 61 -2.77 -10.64 9.09
N THR A 62 -2.12 -9.77 8.31
CA THR A 62 -0.72 -9.93 7.88
C THR A 62 0.27 -9.87 9.06
N PHE A 63 -0.02 -9.04 10.07
CA PHE A 63 0.84 -8.87 11.24
C PHE A 63 0.52 -9.84 12.37
N ASN A 64 -0.53 -10.66 12.22
CA ASN A 64 -0.97 -11.60 13.24
C ASN A 64 0.12 -12.66 13.52
N ALA A 65 0.50 -12.76 14.80
CA ALA A 65 1.49 -13.72 15.25
C ALA A 65 0.89 -15.08 15.64
N TYR A 66 -0.43 -15.21 15.72
CA TYR A 66 -1.11 -16.40 16.20
C TYR A 66 -1.94 -17.07 15.11
N THR A 67 -1.95 -18.39 15.10
CA THR A 67 -2.83 -19.23 14.26
C THR A 67 -3.71 -20.09 15.14
N VAL A 68 -4.92 -20.35 14.66
CA VAL A 68 -5.83 -21.31 15.32
C VAL A 68 -5.65 -22.67 14.65
N ASP A 69 -5.25 -23.66 15.45
CA ASP A 69 -5.10 -25.04 14.99
C ASP A 69 -6.48 -25.68 14.70
N THR A 70 -6.51 -26.77 13.95
CA THR A 70 -7.72 -27.56 13.65
C THR A 70 -8.51 -27.95 14.88
N ASN A 71 -7.87 -28.01 16.05
CA ASN A 71 -8.47 -28.30 17.34
C ASN A 71 -8.96 -27.06 18.11
N GLY A 72 -8.96 -25.87 17.49
CA GLY A 72 -9.37 -24.63 18.13
C GLY A 72 -8.35 -24.03 19.13
N VAL A 73 -7.15 -24.61 19.22
CA VAL A 73 -6.11 -24.12 20.13
C VAL A 73 -5.32 -22.99 19.45
N ILE A 74 -5.21 -21.86 20.14
CA ILE A 74 -4.39 -20.73 19.69
C ILE A 74 -2.91 -21.06 19.90
N ARG A 75 -2.14 -21.12 18.83
CA ARG A 75 -0.69 -21.34 18.85
C ARG A 75 0.05 -20.19 18.18
N LEU A 76 1.32 -20.04 18.55
CA LEU A 76 2.22 -19.13 17.84
C LEU A 76 2.44 -19.67 16.43
N ALA A 77 2.21 -18.84 15.39
CA ALA A 77 2.46 -19.23 14.01
C ALA A 77 3.95 -19.48 13.78
N ASP A 78 4.31 -20.38 12.87
CA ASP A 78 5.71 -20.60 12.48
C ASP A 78 6.38 -19.30 11.98
N ALA A 79 5.60 -18.44 11.33
CA ALA A 79 6.02 -17.13 10.87
C ALA A 79 5.81 -15.99 11.90
N ALA A 80 5.50 -16.29 13.16
CA ALA A 80 5.15 -15.27 14.17
C ALA A 80 6.23 -14.20 14.35
N LYS A 81 7.50 -14.59 14.34
CA LYS A 81 8.62 -13.63 14.42
C LYS A 81 8.68 -12.73 13.19
N THR A 82 8.48 -13.27 11.99
CA THR A 82 8.48 -12.52 10.73
C THR A 82 7.29 -11.58 10.65
N ASN A 83 6.09 -12.04 11.00
CA ASN A 83 4.88 -11.24 11.02
C ASN A 83 4.98 -10.11 12.07
N GLY A 84 5.46 -10.45 13.27
CA GLY A 84 5.72 -9.46 14.33
C GLY A 84 6.79 -8.44 13.94
N ALA A 85 7.87 -8.87 13.29
CA ALA A 85 8.89 -7.97 12.77
C ALA A 85 8.32 -7.02 11.71
N ALA A 86 7.51 -7.52 10.77
CA ALA A 86 6.86 -6.69 9.76
C ALA A 86 5.94 -5.63 10.38
N GLY A 87 5.15 -6.01 11.40
CA GLY A 87 4.32 -5.06 12.15
C GLY A 87 5.14 -4.00 12.90
N THR A 88 6.20 -4.43 13.58
CA THR A 88 7.11 -3.53 14.31
C THR A 88 7.82 -2.56 13.36
N ILE A 89 8.35 -3.05 12.22
CA ILE A 89 8.95 -2.22 11.18
C ILE A 89 7.94 -1.18 10.69
N SER A 90 6.70 -1.57 10.42
CA SER A 90 5.66 -0.66 9.96
C SER A 90 5.36 0.47 10.96
N LEU A 91 5.31 0.16 12.26
CA LEU A 91 5.16 1.18 13.31
C LEU A 91 6.38 2.10 13.41
N LEU A 92 7.59 1.52 13.38
CA LEU A 92 8.83 2.29 13.41
C LEU A 92 8.97 3.19 12.20
N PHE A 93 8.51 2.75 11.01
CA PHE A 93 8.47 3.59 9.82
C PHE A 93 7.64 4.86 10.02
N ILE A 94 6.52 4.77 10.74
CA ILE A 94 5.69 5.95 11.04
C ILE A 94 6.45 6.91 11.95
N VAL A 95 7.09 6.41 13.00
CA VAL A 95 7.84 7.21 13.96
C VAL A 95 9.05 7.87 13.27
N PHE A 96 9.84 7.09 12.54
CA PHE A 96 11.00 7.60 11.82
C PHE A 96 10.62 8.55 10.68
N ALA A 97 9.49 8.34 10.02
CA ALA A 97 8.97 9.27 9.03
C ALA A 97 8.62 10.63 9.65
N MET A 98 7.99 10.64 10.83
CA MET A 98 7.74 11.90 11.56
C MET A 98 9.02 12.61 11.95
N ILE A 99 10.01 11.88 12.48
CA ILE A 99 11.32 12.41 12.83
C ILE A 99 12.01 12.99 11.59
N PHE A 100 12.02 12.24 10.49
CA PHE A 100 12.61 12.66 9.23
C PHE A 100 11.91 13.92 8.68
N GLY A 101 10.57 13.98 8.73
CA GLY A 101 9.79 15.15 8.30
C GLY A 101 10.12 16.40 9.13
N LEU A 102 10.30 16.25 10.45
CA LEU A 102 10.70 17.36 11.33
C LEU A 102 12.13 17.82 11.04
N ILE A 103 13.07 16.89 10.84
CA ILE A 103 14.46 17.17 10.49
C ILE A 103 14.52 17.89 9.13
N HIS A 104 13.79 17.39 8.13
CA HIS A 104 13.71 18.02 6.80
C HIS A 104 13.23 19.46 6.88
N LYS A 105 12.17 19.71 7.67
CA LYS A 105 11.62 21.05 7.85
C LYS A 105 12.57 21.98 8.62
N HIS A 106 13.24 21.48 9.65
CA HIS A 106 14.10 22.30 10.51
C HIS A 106 15.43 22.65 9.82
N PHE A 107 16.06 21.68 9.14
CA PHE A 107 17.36 21.86 8.50
C PHE A 107 17.29 22.18 7.01
N GLN A 108 16.09 22.27 6.41
CA GLN A 108 15.88 22.51 4.97
C GLN A 108 16.81 21.63 4.11
N LEU A 109 16.87 20.35 4.45
CA LEU A 109 17.71 19.39 3.76
C LEU A 109 17.32 19.29 2.28
N THR A 110 18.29 19.46 1.39
CA THR A 110 18.08 19.37 -0.07
C THR A 110 19.09 18.44 -0.71
N GLY A 111 18.67 17.72 -1.73
CA GLY A 111 19.51 16.86 -2.56
C GLY A 111 20.10 15.66 -1.80
N TRP A 112 21.41 15.43 -1.91
CA TRP A 112 22.08 14.25 -1.37
C TRP A 112 21.95 14.07 0.14
N LYS A 113 21.94 15.16 0.90
CA LYS A 113 21.82 15.10 2.38
C LYS A 113 20.47 14.53 2.82
N GLU A 114 19.39 14.91 2.14
CA GLU A 114 18.05 14.38 2.37
C GLU A 114 18.01 12.86 2.14
N THR A 115 18.58 12.41 1.02
CA THR A 115 18.65 10.99 0.66
C THR A 115 19.42 10.17 1.69
N VAL A 116 20.57 10.67 2.17
CA VAL A 116 21.38 9.98 3.19
C VAL A 116 20.62 9.86 4.50
N VAL A 117 20.02 10.93 4.99
CA VAL A 117 19.22 10.90 6.24
C VAL A 117 18.02 9.95 6.10
N GLY A 118 17.29 10.01 4.99
CA GLY A 118 16.18 9.09 4.73
C GLY A 118 16.61 7.63 4.68
N LEU A 119 17.76 7.34 4.05
CA LEU A 119 18.32 5.99 3.98
C LEU A 119 18.73 5.48 5.37
N VAL A 120 19.40 6.31 6.16
CA VAL A 120 19.79 5.97 7.55
C VAL A 120 18.55 5.68 8.40
N CYS A 121 17.52 6.51 8.33
CA CYS A 121 16.26 6.27 9.05
C CYS A 121 15.58 4.95 8.60
N THR A 122 15.60 4.65 7.30
CA THR A 122 15.04 3.41 6.75
C THR A 122 15.80 2.19 7.27
N VAL A 123 17.14 2.19 7.21
CA VAL A 123 17.98 1.09 7.69
C VAL A 123 17.83 0.91 9.20
N ALA A 124 17.78 2.01 9.96
CA ALA A 124 17.56 1.96 11.41
C ALA A 124 16.21 1.34 11.77
N ALA A 125 15.13 1.72 11.06
CA ALA A 125 13.80 1.15 11.28
C ALA A 125 13.77 -0.36 10.99
N LEU A 126 14.44 -0.80 9.92
CA LEU A 126 14.54 -2.22 9.55
C LEU A 126 15.36 -3.00 10.60
N ALA A 127 16.53 -2.48 11.01
CA ALA A 127 17.39 -3.15 11.97
C ALA A 127 16.72 -3.31 13.34
N ILE A 128 16.11 -2.25 13.87
CA ILE A 128 15.41 -2.28 15.15
C ILE A 128 14.18 -3.19 15.08
N GLY A 129 13.39 -3.12 14.01
CA GLY A 129 12.19 -3.93 13.87
C GLY A 129 12.47 -5.43 13.73
N MET A 130 13.58 -5.81 13.10
CA MET A 130 14.05 -7.20 13.08
C MET A 130 14.61 -7.67 14.42
N ALA A 131 15.26 -6.78 15.18
CA ALA A 131 15.84 -7.11 16.49
C ALA A 131 14.77 -7.29 17.57
N MET A 132 13.66 -6.55 17.50
CA MET A 132 12.61 -6.54 18.51
C MET A 132 11.21 -6.78 17.88
N PRO A 133 10.89 -7.99 17.42
CA PRO A 133 9.60 -8.29 16.84
C PRO A 133 8.50 -8.27 17.91
N ILE A 134 7.48 -7.43 17.74
CA ILE A 134 6.30 -7.37 18.61
C ILE A 134 5.30 -8.42 18.12
N THR A 135 5.07 -9.45 18.93
CA THR A 135 4.12 -10.51 18.63
C THR A 135 2.76 -10.21 19.29
N LEU A 136 1.83 -9.69 18.51
CA LEU A 136 0.46 -9.41 18.94
C LEU A 136 -0.54 -10.24 18.15
N GLY A 137 -1.71 -10.45 18.73
CA GLY A 137 -2.85 -11.09 18.04
C GLY A 137 -3.51 -10.11 17.04
N LYS A 138 -4.36 -10.65 16.16
CA LYS A 138 -5.09 -9.90 15.15
C LYS A 138 -5.86 -8.72 15.77
N ASP A 139 -6.54 -8.93 16.89
CA ASP A 139 -7.33 -7.88 17.56
C ASP A 139 -6.44 -6.73 18.04
N GLY A 140 -5.28 -7.03 18.62
CA GLY A 140 -4.32 -6.01 19.04
C GLY A 140 -3.83 -5.15 17.88
N TRP A 141 -3.49 -5.77 16.76
CA TRP A 141 -3.10 -5.07 15.54
C TRP A 141 -4.25 -4.25 14.94
N THR A 142 -5.47 -4.72 15.03
CA THR A 142 -6.66 -3.98 14.59
C THR A 142 -6.82 -2.69 15.38
N TYR A 143 -6.72 -2.73 16.71
CA TYR A 143 -6.80 -1.51 17.54
C TYR A 143 -5.67 -0.53 17.22
N ILE A 144 -4.43 -1.00 17.08
CA ILE A 144 -3.30 -0.15 16.70
C ILE A 144 -3.54 0.51 15.35
N THR A 145 -4.05 -0.23 14.37
CA THR A 145 -4.37 0.29 13.03
C THR A 145 -5.45 1.36 13.10
N PHE A 146 -6.51 1.18 13.88
CA PHE A 146 -7.55 2.20 14.04
C PHE A 146 -7.02 3.48 14.71
N ILE A 147 -6.21 3.34 15.76
CA ILE A 147 -5.56 4.48 16.41
C ILE A 147 -4.67 5.22 15.39
N TYR A 148 -3.90 4.48 14.60
CA TYR A 148 -3.07 5.06 13.55
C TYR A 148 -3.89 5.81 12.50
N ILE A 149 -4.99 5.23 12.00
CA ILE A 149 -5.87 5.88 11.01
C ILE A 149 -6.44 7.19 11.57
N PHE A 150 -6.84 7.19 12.84
CA PHE A 150 -7.33 8.40 13.51
C PHE A 150 -6.27 9.51 13.53
N PHE A 151 -5.05 9.21 13.98
CA PHE A 151 -3.97 10.18 13.98
C PHE A 151 -3.57 10.61 12.57
N ALA A 152 -3.54 9.69 11.63
CA ALA A 152 -3.21 9.99 10.22
C ALA A 152 -4.22 10.93 9.56
N ALA A 153 -5.50 10.88 9.97
CA ALA A 153 -6.54 11.77 9.48
C ALA A 153 -6.41 13.20 10.04
N VAL A 154 -5.85 13.37 11.25
CA VAL A 154 -5.70 14.67 11.92
C VAL A 154 -4.37 15.36 11.55
N LEU A 155 -3.31 14.56 11.34
CA LEU A 155 -1.99 15.10 11.07
C LEU A 155 -1.88 15.68 9.65
N PRO A 156 -1.13 16.78 9.46
CA PRO A 156 -0.92 17.36 8.14
C PRO A 156 -0.09 16.43 7.23
N MET A 157 -0.44 16.38 5.96
CA MET A 157 0.18 15.47 4.96
C MET A 157 1.70 15.60 4.85
N TRP A 158 2.24 16.81 5.04
CA TRP A 158 3.68 17.05 4.94
C TRP A 158 4.48 16.39 6.07
N LEU A 159 3.85 16.15 7.23
CA LEU A 159 4.52 15.54 8.37
C LEU A 159 4.53 14.02 8.30
N LEU A 160 3.46 13.41 7.81
CA LEU A 160 3.29 11.96 7.85
C LEU A 160 3.48 11.30 6.48
N LYS A 161 2.77 11.77 5.46
CA LYS A 161 2.71 11.10 4.16
C LYS A 161 3.98 11.29 3.36
N GLN A 162 4.44 12.51 3.19
CA GLN A 162 5.57 12.86 2.32
C GLN A 162 6.89 12.21 2.75
N PRO A 163 7.30 12.27 4.04
CA PRO A 163 8.51 11.60 4.49
C PRO A 163 8.41 10.06 4.44
N ARG A 164 7.22 9.51 4.74
CA ARG A 164 6.98 8.07 4.65
C ARG A 164 7.09 7.56 3.22
N ASP A 165 6.54 8.26 2.25
CA ASP A 165 6.61 7.89 0.84
C ASP A 165 8.07 7.89 0.35
N ALA A 166 8.89 8.87 0.77
CA ALA A 166 10.31 8.91 0.46
C ALA A 166 11.07 7.70 1.03
N MET A 167 10.86 7.37 2.32
CA MET A 167 11.47 6.19 2.96
C MET A 167 11.02 4.89 2.29
N THR A 168 9.75 4.76 1.94
CA THR A 168 9.23 3.60 1.21
C THR A 168 9.88 3.44 -0.16
N THR A 169 10.13 4.55 -0.86
CA THR A 169 10.85 4.55 -2.15
C THR A 169 12.27 4.03 -1.99
N TYR A 170 13.00 4.45 -0.95
CA TYR A 170 14.35 3.94 -0.67
C TYR A 170 14.35 2.44 -0.38
N MET A 171 13.37 1.96 0.40
CA MET A 171 13.20 0.54 0.68
C MET A 171 12.89 -0.25 -0.61
N PHE A 172 12.02 0.27 -1.46
CA PHE A 172 11.64 -0.36 -2.72
C PHE A 172 12.83 -0.47 -3.69
N ILE A 173 13.61 0.61 -3.85
CA ILE A 173 14.84 0.59 -4.66
C ILE A 173 15.85 -0.41 -4.08
N GLY A 174 16.04 -0.42 -2.75
CA GLY A 174 16.92 -1.38 -2.08
C GLY A 174 16.49 -2.83 -2.29
N MET A 175 15.19 -3.10 -2.26
CA MET A 175 14.63 -4.42 -2.53
C MET A 175 14.89 -4.88 -3.98
N ILE A 176 14.67 -4.00 -4.96
CA ILE A 176 14.95 -4.31 -6.37
C ILE A 176 16.45 -4.54 -6.59
N ALA A 177 17.30 -3.65 -6.07
CA ALA A 177 18.75 -3.80 -6.18
C ALA A 177 19.23 -5.10 -5.52
N GLY A 178 18.73 -5.42 -4.33
CA GLY A 178 19.02 -6.67 -3.63
C GLY A 178 18.57 -7.91 -4.40
N ALA A 179 17.38 -7.86 -5.01
CA ALA A 179 16.87 -8.94 -5.84
C ALA A 179 17.74 -9.17 -7.08
N VAL A 180 18.16 -8.10 -7.78
CA VAL A 180 19.02 -8.18 -8.95
C VAL A 180 20.40 -8.75 -8.57
N VAL A 181 21.01 -8.21 -7.51
CA VAL A 181 22.30 -8.70 -7.02
C VAL A 181 22.20 -10.16 -6.56
N GLY A 182 21.16 -10.50 -5.80
CA GLY A 182 20.92 -11.86 -5.34
C GLY A 182 20.73 -12.85 -6.49
N LEU A 183 20.01 -12.45 -7.54
CA LEU A 183 19.84 -13.27 -8.74
C LEU A 183 21.16 -13.50 -9.49
N LEU A 184 21.99 -12.46 -9.61
CA LEU A 184 23.28 -12.53 -10.27
C LEU A 184 24.30 -13.39 -9.49
N VAL A 185 24.29 -13.30 -8.16
CA VAL A 185 25.22 -14.05 -7.29
C VAL A 185 24.78 -15.51 -7.13
N ALA A 186 23.47 -15.75 -6.93
CA ALA A 186 22.96 -17.09 -6.67
C ALA A 186 22.91 -17.97 -7.93
N HIS A 187 22.92 -17.38 -9.14
CA HIS A 187 22.81 -18.09 -10.42
C HIS A 187 21.81 -19.26 -10.39
N PRO A 188 20.53 -19.06 -9.97
CA PRO A 188 19.58 -20.15 -9.89
C PRO A 188 19.35 -20.75 -11.27
N SER A 189 19.43 -22.07 -11.38
CA SER A 189 19.09 -22.77 -12.62
C SER A 189 17.59 -22.57 -12.91
N MET A 190 17.29 -21.91 -14.04
CA MET A 190 15.91 -21.73 -14.49
C MET A 190 15.38 -23.04 -15.10
N ASN A 191 14.52 -23.73 -14.35
CA ASN A 191 13.82 -24.92 -14.82
C ASN A 191 12.48 -24.61 -15.51
N LEU A 192 12.20 -23.33 -15.73
CA LEU A 192 11.00 -22.90 -16.44
C LEU A 192 11.26 -22.94 -17.96
N PRO A 193 10.32 -23.49 -18.75
CA PRO A 193 10.44 -23.44 -20.21
C PRO A 193 10.46 -21.98 -20.68
N VAL A 194 11.35 -21.65 -21.61
CA VAL A 194 11.53 -20.29 -22.15
C VAL A 194 10.23 -19.76 -22.79
N PHE A 195 9.39 -20.66 -23.25
CA PHE A 195 8.10 -20.34 -23.84
C PHE A 195 7.06 -21.40 -23.48
N THR A 196 6.00 -20.98 -22.78
CA THR A 196 4.89 -21.85 -22.35
C THR A 196 3.73 -21.90 -23.35
N GLY A 197 3.84 -21.23 -24.51
CA GLY A 197 2.76 -21.09 -25.48
C GLY A 197 1.79 -19.97 -25.10
N PHE A 198 0.88 -19.68 -26.01
CA PHE A 198 -0.19 -18.68 -25.81
C PHE A 198 -1.47 -19.28 -25.23
N HIS A 199 -1.45 -20.57 -24.88
CA HIS A 199 -2.62 -21.29 -24.40
C HIS A 199 -2.48 -21.60 -22.91
N ASN A 200 -3.44 -21.20 -22.12
CA ASN A 200 -3.57 -21.55 -20.71
C ASN A 200 -4.86 -22.36 -20.53
N GLU A 201 -4.75 -23.58 -20.00
CA GLU A 201 -5.89 -24.49 -19.82
C GLU A 201 -7.03 -23.89 -18.97
N GLN A 202 -6.72 -22.94 -18.07
CA GLN A 202 -7.72 -22.29 -17.20
C GLN A 202 -8.33 -21.01 -17.79
N LEU A 203 -7.63 -20.31 -18.68
CA LEU A 203 -8.01 -18.98 -19.16
C LEU A 203 -8.16 -18.90 -20.70
N GLY A 204 -7.95 -20.00 -21.42
CA GLY A 204 -7.95 -20.02 -22.87
C GLY A 204 -6.84 -19.15 -23.48
N ASN A 205 -7.02 -18.69 -24.72
CA ASN A 205 -6.05 -17.83 -25.40
C ASN A 205 -6.07 -16.40 -24.85
N CYS A 206 -5.43 -16.15 -23.75
CA CYS A 206 -5.45 -14.87 -23.01
C CYS A 206 -4.96 -13.67 -23.84
N LEU A 207 -4.15 -13.90 -24.87
CA LEU A 207 -3.63 -12.84 -25.75
C LEU A 207 -4.56 -12.48 -26.91
N LEU A 208 -5.58 -13.30 -27.19
CA LEU A 208 -6.56 -13.04 -28.25
C LEU A 208 -7.83 -12.34 -27.79
N TYR A 209 -7.98 -12.07 -26.47
CA TYR A 209 -9.01 -11.18 -25.99
C TYR A 209 -8.59 -9.73 -26.23
N THR A 210 -8.50 -9.37 -27.49
CA THR A 210 -8.64 -7.98 -27.89
C THR A 210 -10.06 -7.55 -27.55
N SER A 211 -10.16 -6.47 -26.80
CA SER A 211 -11.38 -5.76 -26.51
C SER A 211 -12.31 -5.76 -27.73
N PRO A 212 -13.57 -6.19 -27.59
CA PRO A 212 -14.52 -5.96 -28.65
C PRO A 212 -14.62 -4.44 -28.87
N SER A 213 -14.13 -4.03 -29.99
CA SER A 213 -14.25 -2.65 -30.47
C SER A 213 -15.71 -2.33 -30.79
#